data_3198fd05df8b152fc422cfc97cea7f8f
#
_entry.id   3198fd05df8b152fc422cfc97cea7f8f
#
_cell.length_a   1.000
_cell.length_b   1.000
_cell.length_c   1.000
_cell.angle_alpha   90.00
_cell.angle_beta   90.00
_cell.angle_gamma   90.00
#
_symmetry.space_group_name_H-M   'P 1'
#
loop_
_entity.id
_entity.type
_entity.pdbx_description
1 polymer ?
#
loop_
_entity_poly.entity_id
_entity_poly.type
_entity_poly.pdbx_seq_one_letter_code
_entity_poly.pdbx_strand_id
1 'polypeptide(L)'
;KSTGNNPRSTVGTITEIYDFLRVLFARVGTGHCPDCGTAISAQARDAIASRILALPEDATLWLMAPVVRGQKGEFRDLFEDLRKQGFLRARVDGETVRLSNPPPLDRQHRHHAEVVVDRIDPTSRDRGRINEAVDSALRMGEATLLVSLSDENDDQAGDPKQDILFSSQYACGGCGRSFKPPSPQLFSFNSPQGMCEGCDGLGRLYTFVPELLVPDEKLSIRKGAI
;
A
#
# COMPACT_ATOMS: atom_id res chain seq x y z
N LYS A 1 -12.41 -33.88 -20.45
CA LYS A 1 -12.02 -32.48 -20.27
C LYS A 1 -10.51 -32.38 -20.42
N SER A 2 -10.04 -31.68 -21.45
CA SER A 2 -8.60 -31.38 -21.60
C SER A 2 -8.14 -30.50 -20.44
N THR A 3 -7.06 -30.88 -19.81
CA THR A 3 -6.38 -30.00 -18.81
C THR A 3 -5.86 -28.77 -19.53
N GLY A 4 -6.49 -27.62 -19.30
CA GLY A 4 -6.00 -26.35 -19.83
C GLY A 4 -4.65 -26.03 -19.22
N ASN A 5 -3.69 -25.59 -20.03
CA ASN A 5 -2.36 -25.17 -19.58
C ASN A 5 -2.35 -23.76 -18.90
N ASN A 6 -3.50 -23.19 -18.62
CA ASN A 6 -3.59 -21.91 -17.95
C ASN A 6 -3.38 -22.07 -16.44
N PRO A 7 -2.27 -21.59 -15.86
CA PRO A 7 -1.96 -21.75 -14.45
C PRO A 7 -2.95 -21.03 -13.51
N ARG A 8 -3.73 -20.08 -14.02
CA ARG A 8 -4.79 -19.39 -13.27
C ARG A 8 -6.12 -20.12 -13.28
N SER A 9 -6.26 -21.17 -14.10
CA SER A 9 -7.47 -21.98 -14.18
C SER A 9 -7.38 -23.16 -13.21
N THR A 10 -7.93 -22.98 -12.03
CA THR A 10 -8.00 -24.01 -10.97
C THR A 10 -9.44 -24.52 -10.83
N VAL A 11 -9.63 -25.66 -10.18
CA VAL A 11 -10.97 -26.17 -9.85
C VAL A 11 -11.79 -25.11 -9.11
N GLY A 12 -11.17 -24.42 -8.14
CA GLY A 12 -11.82 -23.36 -7.37
C GLY A 12 -12.30 -22.18 -8.19
N THR A 13 -11.53 -21.78 -9.24
CA THR A 13 -11.93 -20.66 -10.12
C THR A 13 -12.98 -21.06 -11.13
N ILE A 14 -12.94 -22.31 -11.64
CA ILE A 14 -13.93 -22.81 -12.59
C ILE A 14 -15.29 -23.07 -11.94
N THR A 15 -15.30 -23.44 -10.67
CA THR A 15 -16.51 -23.71 -9.88
C THR A 15 -17.03 -22.49 -9.14
N GLU A 16 -16.37 -21.34 -9.25
CA GLU A 16 -16.66 -20.10 -8.50
C GLU A 16 -16.50 -20.24 -6.97
N ILE A 17 -16.15 -21.41 -6.45
CA ILE A 17 -15.93 -21.65 -5.01
C ILE A 17 -14.87 -20.67 -4.47
N TYR A 18 -13.84 -20.40 -5.25
CA TYR A 18 -12.78 -19.49 -4.88
C TYR A 18 -13.30 -18.05 -4.65
N ASP A 19 -14.29 -17.61 -5.42
CA ASP A 19 -14.89 -16.28 -5.27
C ASP A 19 -15.66 -16.15 -3.95
N PHE A 20 -16.36 -17.22 -3.54
CA PHE A 20 -17.01 -17.26 -2.24
C PHE A 20 -15.99 -17.31 -1.10
N LEU A 21 -14.94 -18.12 -1.22
CA LEU A 21 -13.91 -18.25 -0.18
C LEU A 21 -13.19 -16.92 0.08
N ARG A 22 -12.78 -16.20 -0.96
CA ARG A 22 -12.11 -14.91 -0.76
C ARG A 22 -12.99 -13.86 -0.08
N VAL A 23 -14.30 -13.85 -0.35
CA VAL A 23 -15.25 -12.99 0.37
C VAL A 23 -15.39 -13.46 1.82
N LEU A 24 -15.53 -14.75 2.05
CA LEU A 24 -15.63 -15.33 3.39
C LEU A 24 -14.42 -14.97 4.24
N PHE A 25 -13.21 -15.24 3.75
CA PHE A 25 -11.97 -14.92 4.48
C PHE A 25 -11.79 -13.43 4.73
N ALA A 26 -12.16 -12.58 3.76
CA ALA A 26 -12.11 -11.12 3.94
C ALA A 26 -13.08 -10.59 5.01
N ARG A 27 -14.20 -11.30 5.26
CA ARG A 27 -15.25 -10.84 6.18
C ARG A 27 -15.14 -11.43 7.58
N VAL A 28 -14.80 -12.72 7.68
CA VAL A 28 -14.81 -13.45 8.96
C VAL A 28 -13.47 -14.08 9.32
N GLY A 29 -12.48 -14.02 8.44
CA GLY A 29 -11.15 -14.57 8.70
C GLY A 29 -10.41 -13.78 9.79
N THR A 30 -9.71 -14.49 10.66
CA THR A 30 -8.78 -13.88 11.62
C THR A 30 -7.39 -13.82 10.98
N GLY A 31 -6.90 -12.58 10.79
CA GLY A 31 -5.54 -12.37 10.28
C GLY A 31 -4.49 -12.69 11.33
N HIS A 32 -3.37 -13.26 10.89
CA HIS A 32 -2.20 -13.47 11.73
C HIS A 32 -0.97 -12.79 11.10
N CYS A 33 -0.11 -12.26 11.95
CA CYS A 33 1.12 -11.62 11.50
C CYS A 33 2.04 -12.64 10.83
N PRO A 34 2.53 -12.41 9.60
CA PRO A 34 3.42 -13.34 8.92
C PRO A 34 4.79 -13.47 9.59
N ASP A 35 5.21 -12.48 10.38
CA ASP A 35 6.53 -12.45 11.00
C ASP A 35 6.55 -13.18 12.34
N CYS A 36 5.52 -13.02 13.19
CA CYS A 36 5.50 -13.58 14.53
C CYS A 36 4.29 -14.47 14.87
N GLY A 37 3.36 -14.67 13.92
CA GLY A 37 2.19 -15.54 14.09
C GLY A 37 1.09 -14.98 15.02
N THR A 38 1.32 -13.82 15.68
CA THR A 38 0.33 -13.21 16.58
C THR A 38 -0.91 -12.77 15.83
N ALA A 39 -2.09 -12.95 16.39
CA ALA A 39 -3.34 -12.48 15.81
C ALA A 39 -3.33 -10.95 15.62
N ILE A 40 -3.84 -10.52 14.47
CA ILE A 40 -3.99 -9.10 14.14
C ILE A 40 -5.25 -8.59 14.84
N SER A 41 -5.13 -7.48 15.54
CA SER A 41 -6.21 -6.89 16.34
C SER A 41 -6.20 -5.36 16.26
N ALA A 42 -7.17 -4.73 16.92
CA ALA A 42 -7.20 -3.28 17.06
C ALA A 42 -6.02 -2.79 17.92
N GLN A 43 -5.45 -1.64 17.53
CA GLN A 43 -4.39 -0.96 18.27
C GLN A 43 -4.90 0.36 18.84
N ALA A 44 -4.53 0.65 20.10
CA ALA A 44 -4.86 1.91 20.72
C ALA A 44 -4.16 3.09 20.02
N ARG A 45 -4.85 4.23 19.91
CA ARG A 45 -4.31 5.45 19.28
C ARG A 45 -3.06 5.98 19.97
N ASP A 46 -3.05 5.92 21.31
CA ASP A 46 -1.88 6.31 22.11
C ASP A 46 -0.64 5.44 21.82
N ALA A 47 -0.83 4.17 21.51
CA ALA A 47 0.26 3.28 21.11
C ALA A 47 0.81 3.69 19.73
N ILE A 48 -0.06 4.09 18.79
CA ILE A 48 0.35 4.62 17.48
C ILE A 48 1.16 5.91 17.68
N ALA A 49 0.63 6.86 18.45
CA ALA A 49 1.33 8.12 18.71
C ALA A 49 2.70 7.92 19.38
N SER A 50 2.79 6.99 20.33
CA SER A 50 4.05 6.66 21.02
C SER A 50 5.09 6.07 20.03
N ARG A 51 4.65 5.26 19.07
CA ARG A 51 5.53 4.71 18.02
C ARG A 51 5.97 5.79 17.03
N ILE A 52 5.10 6.74 16.70
CA ILE A 52 5.46 7.88 15.84
C ILE A 52 6.48 8.77 16.53
N LEU A 53 6.35 9.00 17.86
CA LEU A 53 7.32 9.72 18.65
C LEU A 53 8.70 9.06 18.70
N ALA A 54 8.75 7.73 18.60
CA ALA A 54 9.99 6.96 18.61
C ALA A 54 10.71 6.89 17.25
N LEU A 55 10.15 7.52 16.19
CA LEU A 55 10.81 7.65 14.89
C LEU A 55 12.03 8.58 14.97
N PRO A 56 12.99 8.53 14.00
CA PRO A 56 14.21 9.33 14.01
C PRO A 56 13.95 10.80 14.34
N GLU A 57 14.66 11.35 15.31
CA GLU A 57 14.40 12.69 15.85
C GLU A 57 14.74 13.82 14.88
N ASP A 58 15.63 13.56 13.93
CA ASP A 58 16.13 14.49 12.92
C ASP A 58 15.27 14.55 11.64
N ALA A 59 14.33 13.63 11.46
CA ALA A 59 13.48 13.60 10.28
C ALA A 59 12.20 14.44 10.43
N THR A 60 11.75 15.08 9.37
CA THR A 60 10.40 15.65 9.27
C THR A 60 9.37 14.55 9.05
N LEU A 61 8.28 14.57 9.81
CA LEU A 61 7.19 13.60 9.73
C LEU A 61 6.03 14.17 8.92
N TRP A 62 5.62 13.46 7.89
CA TRP A 62 4.41 13.73 7.13
C TRP A 62 3.33 12.73 7.54
N LEU A 63 2.35 13.19 8.32
CA LEU A 63 1.21 12.37 8.72
C LEU A 63 0.11 12.51 7.66
N MET A 64 -0.23 11.41 7.02
CA MET A 64 -1.13 11.41 5.87
C MET A 64 -2.26 10.41 6.06
N ALA A 65 -3.45 10.77 5.56
CA ALA A 65 -4.60 9.89 5.51
C ALA A 65 -4.87 9.45 4.08
N PRO A 66 -4.88 8.14 3.78
CA PRO A 66 -5.22 7.64 2.44
C PRO A 66 -6.72 7.82 2.18
N VAL A 67 -7.06 8.70 1.24
CA VAL A 67 -8.45 9.02 0.85
C VAL A 67 -8.86 8.38 -0.46
N VAL A 68 -7.89 8.05 -1.33
CA VAL A 68 -8.12 7.30 -2.58
C VAL A 68 -7.12 6.15 -2.66
N ARG A 69 -7.60 4.93 -2.88
CA ARG A 69 -6.77 3.72 -2.90
C ARG A 69 -6.98 2.93 -4.19
N GLY A 70 -6.20 3.23 -5.23
CA GLY A 70 -6.23 2.53 -6.51
C GLY A 70 -7.57 2.62 -7.23
N GLN A 71 -8.25 3.76 -7.14
CA GLN A 71 -9.53 4.01 -7.78
C GLN A 71 -9.37 4.84 -9.06
N LYS A 72 -10.25 4.60 -10.02
CA LYS A 72 -10.33 5.41 -11.23
C LYS A 72 -11.18 6.66 -10.97
N GLY A 73 -10.75 7.79 -11.49
CA GLY A 73 -11.51 9.05 -11.33
C GLY A 73 -10.62 10.27 -11.42
N GLU A 74 -11.23 11.43 -11.62
CA GLU A 74 -10.53 12.73 -11.63
C GLU A 74 -10.41 13.35 -10.22
N PHE A 75 -11.23 12.95 -9.27
CA PHE A 75 -11.26 13.34 -7.86
C PHE A 75 -11.27 14.86 -7.57
N ARG A 76 -11.73 15.68 -8.54
CA ARG A 76 -11.74 17.16 -8.40
C ARG A 76 -12.59 17.60 -7.21
N ASP A 77 -13.78 17.05 -7.07
CA ASP A 77 -14.71 17.39 -5.98
C ASP A 77 -14.12 17.00 -4.62
N LEU A 78 -13.46 15.84 -4.54
CA LEU A 78 -12.74 15.40 -3.34
C LEU A 78 -11.66 16.40 -2.94
N PHE A 79 -10.81 16.83 -3.88
CA PHE A 79 -9.74 17.79 -3.60
C PHE A 79 -10.30 19.16 -3.20
N GLU A 80 -11.40 19.60 -3.81
CA GLU A 80 -12.08 20.83 -3.44
C GLU A 80 -12.65 20.75 -2.01
N ASP A 81 -13.27 19.63 -1.65
CA ASP A 81 -13.82 19.41 -0.31
C ASP A 81 -12.72 19.33 0.77
N LEU A 82 -11.60 18.66 0.48
CA LEU A 82 -10.45 18.66 1.36
C LEU A 82 -9.88 20.08 1.56
N ARG A 83 -9.82 20.88 0.49
CA ARG A 83 -9.40 22.27 0.57
C ARG A 83 -10.36 23.13 1.42
N LYS A 84 -11.68 22.93 1.27
CA LYS A 84 -12.70 23.61 2.09
C LYS A 84 -12.60 23.23 3.58
N GLN A 85 -12.16 22.02 3.88
CA GLN A 85 -11.87 21.55 5.24
C GLN A 85 -10.56 22.12 5.82
N GLY A 86 -9.79 22.88 5.03
CA GLY A 86 -8.58 23.55 5.48
C GLY A 86 -7.27 22.80 5.20
N PHE A 87 -7.31 21.65 4.52
CA PHE A 87 -6.09 20.95 4.13
C PHE A 87 -5.38 21.69 2.98
N LEU A 88 -4.06 21.73 3.04
CA LEU A 88 -3.25 22.51 2.10
C LEU A 88 -2.59 21.63 1.04
N ARG A 89 -2.27 20.38 1.38
CA ARG A 89 -1.47 19.47 0.55
C ARG A 89 -2.08 18.08 0.53
N ALA A 90 -1.83 17.37 -0.57
CA ALA A 90 -2.03 15.94 -0.70
C ALA A 90 -0.83 15.34 -1.41
N ARG A 91 -0.60 14.05 -1.23
CA ARG A 91 0.28 13.28 -2.09
C ARG A 91 -0.60 12.50 -3.07
N VAL A 92 -0.36 12.66 -4.36
CA VAL A 92 -1.12 12.03 -5.44
C VAL A 92 -0.16 11.24 -6.30
N ASP A 93 -0.38 9.94 -6.40
CA ASP A 93 0.47 9.00 -7.14
C ASP A 93 1.96 9.09 -6.77
N GLY A 94 2.25 9.42 -5.52
CA GLY A 94 3.60 9.55 -4.97
C GLY A 94 4.16 10.98 -4.96
N GLU A 95 3.52 11.94 -5.64
CA GLU A 95 3.97 13.33 -5.69
C GLU A 95 3.18 14.23 -4.74
N THR A 96 3.86 15.04 -3.96
CA THR A 96 3.21 16.01 -3.07
C THR A 96 2.74 17.22 -3.86
N VAL A 97 1.44 17.50 -3.79
CA VAL A 97 0.77 18.57 -4.55
C VAL A 97 0.02 19.51 -3.62
N ARG A 98 -0.16 20.77 -4.05
CA ARG A 98 -1.00 21.74 -3.32
C ARG A 98 -2.45 21.58 -3.74
N LEU A 99 -3.35 21.48 -2.77
CA LEU A 99 -4.79 21.39 -3.02
C LEU A 99 -5.42 22.67 -3.60
N SER A 100 -4.68 23.80 -3.58
CA SER A 100 -5.09 25.02 -4.29
C SER A 100 -4.99 24.91 -5.82
N ASN A 101 -4.13 24.02 -6.32
CA ASN A 101 -3.93 23.76 -7.74
C ASN A 101 -3.57 22.28 -7.96
N PRO A 102 -4.52 21.34 -7.75
CA PRO A 102 -4.27 19.91 -7.94
C PRO A 102 -4.03 19.60 -9.42
N PRO A 103 -3.17 18.61 -9.73
CA PRO A 103 -2.96 18.20 -11.13
C PRO A 103 -4.25 17.58 -11.69
N PRO A 104 -4.48 17.72 -13.01
CA PRO A 104 -5.55 17.00 -13.66
C PRO A 104 -5.25 15.50 -13.67
N LEU A 105 -6.18 14.68 -13.17
CA LEU A 105 -6.04 13.23 -13.14
C LEU A 105 -6.82 12.59 -14.28
N ASP A 106 -6.28 11.51 -14.86
CA ASP A 106 -6.94 10.75 -15.90
C ASP A 106 -8.00 9.82 -15.30
N ARG A 107 -9.26 10.02 -15.64
CA ARG A 107 -10.38 9.21 -15.17
C ARG A 107 -10.28 7.71 -15.51
N GLN A 108 -9.45 7.32 -16.48
CA GLN A 108 -9.26 5.94 -16.92
C GLN A 108 -8.17 5.22 -16.15
N HIS A 109 -7.25 5.96 -15.54
CA HIS A 109 -6.18 5.40 -14.72
C HIS A 109 -6.60 5.23 -13.25
N ARG A 110 -5.91 4.34 -12.56
CA ARG A 110 -6.07 4.15 -11.10
C ARG A 110 -5.11 5.08 -10.38
N HIS A 111 -5.67 5.85 -9.46
CA HIS A 111 -4.92 6.81 -8.67
C HIS A 111 -4.91 6.44 -7.20
N HIS A 112 -3.88 6.89 -6.52
CA HIS A 112 -3.76 6.91 -5.07
C HIS A 112 -3.66 8.35 -4.62
N ALA A 113 -4.38 8.71 -3.56
CA ALA A 113 -4.26 10.02 -2.95
C ALA A 113 -4.29 9.92 -1.43
N GLU A 114 -3.33 10.57 -0.80
CA GLU A 114 -3.21 10.73 0.63
C GLU A 114 -3.28 12.22 0.97
N VAL A 115 -4.22 12.62 1.82
CA VAL A 115 -4.24 14.00 2.31
C VAL A 115 -3.20 14.18 3.42
N VAL A 116 -2.41 15.24 3.34
CA VAL A 116 -1.45 15.61 4.37
C VAL A 116 -2.22 16.26 5.52
N VAL A 117 -2.32 15.54 6.63
CA VAL A 117 -3.02 16.01 7.84
C VAL A 117 -2.12 16.96 8.63
N ASP A 118 -0.86 16.59 8.81
CA ASP A 118 0.13 17.45 9.45
C ASP A 118 1.54 17.15 8.94
N ARG A 119 2.39 18.20 8.94
CA ARG A 119 3.84 18.11 8.73
C ARG A 119 4.52 18.59 10.01
N ILE A 120 5.22 17.68 10.66
CA ILE A 120 5.84 17.90 11.96
C ILE A 120 7.35 17.92 11.80
N ASP A 121 7.92 19.09 11.93
CA ASP A 121 9.36 19.28 11.88
C ASP A 121 10.02 18.78 13.19
N PRO A 122 11.32 18.43 13.17
CA PRO A 122 12.03 17.91 14.33
C PRO A 122 11.87 18.76 15.60
N THR A 123 11.88 20.08 15.46
CA THR A 123 11.75 21.03 16.57
C THR A 123 10.34 21.17 17.14
N SER A 124 9.32 20.64 16.46
CA SER A 124 7.90 20.79 16.81
C SER A 124 7.20 19.47 17.18
N ARG A 125 7.98 18.45 17.57
CA ARG A 125 7.47 17.14 17.99
C ARG A 125 6.86 17.17 19.38
N ASP A 126 5.65 17.71 19.49
CA ASP A 126 4.85 17.65 20.71
C ASP A 126 3.87 16.46 20.69
N ARG A 127 3.73 15.78 21.84
CA ARG A 127 2.85 14.64 21.98
C ARG A 127 1.38 14.98 21.73
N GLY A 128 0.92 16.17 22.18
CA GLY A 128 -0.44 16.64 21.97
C GLY A 128 -0.73 16.82 20.49
N ARG A 129 0.15 17.52 19.77
CA ARG A 129 0.06 17.70 18.32
C ARG A 129 0.04 16.38 17.55
N ILE A 130 0.90 15.45 17.92
CA ILE A 130 0.92 14.10 17.27
C ILE A 130 -0.39 13.35 17.53
N ASN A 131 -0.94 13.39 18.75
CA ASN A 131 -2.21 12.75 19.06
C ASN A 131 -3.35 13.34 18.23
N GLU A 132 -3.45 14.66 18.10
CA GLU A 132 -4.46 15.32 17.27
C GLU A 132 -4.33 14.96 15.79
N ALA A 133 -3.11 14.94 15.27
CA ALA A 133 -2.83 14.54 13.89
C ALA A 133 -3.18 13.07 13.65
N VAL A 134 -2.83 12.16 14.57
CA VAL A 134 -3.18 10.73 14.52
C VAL A 134 -4.71 10.55 14.51
N ASP A 135 -5.42 11.22 15.41
CA ASP A 135 -6.88 11.15 15.50
C ASP A 135 -7.54 11.65 14.21
N SER A 136 -7.06 12.75 13.67
CA SER A 136 -7.57 13.30 12.41
C SER A 136 -7.27 12.36 11.23
N ALA A 137 -6.04 11.88 11.11
CA ALA A 137 -5.64 10.99 10.03
C ALA A 137 -6.40 9.65 10.06
N LEU A 138 -6.57 9.06 11.24
CA LEU A 138 -7.33 7.80 11.39
C LEU A 138 -8.82 7.96 11.04
N ARG A 139 -9.41 9.12 11.34
CA ARG A 139 -10.81 9.41 10.95
C ARG A 139 -10.98 9.51 9.44
N MET A 140 -10.05 10.20 8.76
CA MET A 140 -10.11 10.43 7.32
C MET A 140 -9.70 9.21 6.50
N GLY A 141 -8.70 8.47 6.99
CA GLY A 141 -8.10 7.33 6.31
C GLY A 141 -8.75 5.98 6.67
N GLU A 142 -10.00 5.97 7.17
CA GLU A 142 -10.72 4.73 7.53
C GLU A 142 -9.89 3.84 8.47
N ALA A 143 -9.54 4.40 9.63
CA ALA A 143 -8.71 3.74 10.64
C ALA A 143 -7.26 3.44 10.21
N THR A 144 -6.78 4.07 9.15
CA THR A 144 -5.42 3.91 8.62
C THR A 144 -4.76 5.27 8.48
N LEU A 145 -3.49 5.37 8.82
CA LEU A 145 -2.65 6.52 8.51
C LEU A 145 -1.30 6.07 7.96
N LEU A 146 -0.66 6.93 7.19
CA LEU A 146 0.69 6.78 6.66
C LEU A 146 1.59 7.83 7.28
N VAL A 147 2.80 7.45 7.64
CA VAL A 147 3.84 8.38 8.04
C VAL A 147 5.00 8.24 7.05
N SER A 148 5.30 9.32 6.37
CA SER A 148 6.47 9.43 5.51
C SER A 148 7.54 10.27 6.21
N LEU A 149 8.79 9.92 6.00
CA LEU A 149 9.95 10.61 6.55
C LEU A 149 10.63 11.39 5.43
N SER A 150 11.01 12.63 5.70
CA SER A 150 11.83 13.44 4.80
C SER A 150 12.88 14.24 5.58
N ASP A 151 13.85 14.78 4.86
CA ASP A 151 14.80 15.72 5.43
C ASP A 151 14.08 17.03 5.83
N GLU A 152 14.66 17.78 6.77
CA GLU A 152 14.05 18.98 7.35
C GLU A 152 13.68 20.05 6.29
N ASN A 153 14.49 20.19 5.26
CA ASN A 153 14.31 21.20 4.21
C ASN A 153 13.51 20.71 2.99
N ASP A 154 13.04 19.48 3.00
CA ASP A 154 12.28 18.93 1.86
C ASP A 154 10.81 19.33 1.96
N ASP A 155 10.29 19.99 0.91
CA ASP A 155 8.87 20.35 0.78
C ASP A 155 8.03 19.22 0.16
N GLN A 156 8.61 18.03 0.06
CA GLN A 156 8.01 16.78 -0.44
C GLN A 156 7.98 15.72 0.66
N ALA A 157 6.94 14.91 0.70
CA ALA A 157 6.96 13.67 1.46
C ALA A 157 7.99 12.70 0.86
N GLY A 158 8.61 11.86 1.68
CA GLY A 158 9.61 10.90 1.23
C GLY A 158 9.06 9.84 0.27
N ASP A 159 9.92 8.87 -0.10
CA ASP A 159 9.57 7.78 -1.01
C ASP A 159 8.37 6.97 -0.45
N PRO A 160 7.26 6.85 -1.21
CA PRO A 160 6.10 6.05 -0.80
C PRO A 160 6.40 4.59 -0.45
N LYS A 161 7.52 4.04 -0.95
CA LYS A 161 7.96 2.66 -0.64
C LYS A 161 8.51 2.52 0.79
N GLN A 162 8.92 3.64 1.39
CA GLN A 162 9.47 3.70 2.74
C GLN A 162 8.42 4.17 3.78
N ASP A 163 7.20 4.43 3.35
CA ASP A 163 6.14 4.85 4.24
C ASP A 163 5.85 3.83 5.34
N ILE A 164 5.63 4.34 6.54
CA ILE A 164 5.22 3.53 7.67
C ILE A 164 3.70 3.55 7.77
N LEU A 165 3.08 2.38 7.60
CA LEU A 165 1.65 2.21 7.74
C LEU A 165 1.29 1.99 9.22
N PHE A 166 0.32 2.75 9.71
CA PHE A 166 -0.34 2.52 11.00
C PHE A 166 -1.84 2.25 10.80
N SER A 167 -2.38 1.35 11.60
CA SER A 167 -3.81 1.06 11.61
C SER A 167 -4.32 0.90 13.04
N SER A 168 -5.44 1.53 13.34
CA SER A 168 -6.10 1.35 14.64
C SER A 168 -6.94 0.07 14.71
N GLN A 169 -7.19 -0.61 13.60
CA GLN A 169 -8.02 -1.82 13.54
C GLN A 169 -7.22 -3.08 13.19
N TYR A 170 -6.16 -2.96 12.39
CA TYR A 170 -5.42 -4.08 11.84
C TYR A 170 -3.93 -3.96 12.17
N ALA A 171 -3.55 -4.28 13.39
CA ALA A 171 -2.17 -4.26 13.84
C ALA A 171 -1.78 -5.53 14.60
N CYS A 172 -0.51 -5.92 14.52
CA CYS A 172 0.02 -7.03 15.30
C CYS A 172 0.30 -6.58 16.73
N GLY A 173 -0.32 -7.20 17.71
CA GLY A 173 -0.08 -6.92 19.13
C GLY A 173 1.33 -7.30 19.60
N GLY A 174 2.02 -8.21 18.90
CA GLY A 174 3.36 -8.66 19.25
C GLY A 174 4.48 -7.75 18.72
N CYS A 175 4.55 -7.54 17.39
CA CYS A 175 5.61 -6.75 16.76
C CYS A 175 5.16 -5.33 16.37
N GLY A 176 3.89 -5.00 16.53
CA GLY A 176 3.32 -3.69 16.22
C GLY A 176 3.16 -3.39 14.72
N ARG A 177 3.48 -4.35 13.82
CA ARG A 177 3.29 -4.17 12.37
C ARG A 177 1.81 -3.95 12.04
N SER A 178 1.52 -2.95 11.23
CA SER A 178 0.15 -2.65 10.79
C SER A 178 -0.11 -3.22 9.40
N PHE A 179 -1.38 -3.51 9.14
CA PHE A 179 -1.85 -4.15 7.92
C PHE A 179 -3.00 -3.35 7.31
N LYS A 180 -3.16 -3.45 6.00
CA LYS A 180 -4.35 -2.92 5.33
C LYS A 180 -5.58 -3.72 5.73
N PRO A 181 -6.76 -3.11 5.77
CA PRO A 181 -8.02 -3.83 5.97
C PRO A 181 -8.14 -4.99 4.98
N PRO A 182 -8.56 -6.20 5.43
CA PRO A 182 -8.73 -7.32 4.53
C PRO A 182 -9.83 -7.05 3.50
N SER A 183 -9.53 -7.31 2.24
CA SER A 183 -10.48 -7.17 1.13
C SER A 183 -10.47 -8.45 0.30
N PRO A 184 -11.56 -8.77 -0.44
CA PRO A 184 -11.58 -9.94 -1.33
C PRO A 184 -10.46 -9.91 -2.38
N GLN A 185 -9.99 -8.74 -2.77
CA GLN A 185 -8.89 -8.57 -3.72
C GLN A 185 -7.54 -9.01 -3.14
N LEU A 186 -7.34 -8.84 -1.83
CA LEU A 186 -6.14 -9.28 -1.12
C LEU A 186 -5.97 -10.81 -1.14
N PHE A 187 -7.08 -11.54 -1.21
CA PHE A 187 -7.09 -13.00 -1.29
C PHE A 187 -7.10 -13.53 -2.73
N SER A 188 -6.98 -12.67 -3.74
CA SER A 188 -7.02 -13.07 -5.13
C SER A 188 -5.63 -13.07 -5.76
N PHE A 189 -5.16 -14.24 -6.17
CA PHE A 189 -3.90 -14.37 -6.93
C PHE A 189 -3.97 -13.78 -8.35
N ASN A 190 -5.16 -13.36 -8.80
CA ASN A 190 -5.38 -12.64 -10.06
C ASN A 190 -5.43 -11.12 -9.87
N SER A 191 -5.35 -10.62 -8.63
CA SER A 191 -5.37 -9.21 -8.30
C SER A 191 -3.96 -8.72 -7.97
N PRO A 192 -3.55 -7.52 -8.42
CA PRO A 192 -2.28 -6.94 -8.03
C PRO A 192 -2.08 -6.80 -6.51
N GLN A 193 -3.18 -6.77 -5.73
CA GLN A 193 -3.12 -6.69 -4.27
C GLN A 193 -2.82 -8.01 -3.58
N GLY A 194 -3.15 -9.14 -4.20
CA GLY A 194 -3.03 -10.46 -3.60
C GLY A 194 -2.17 -11.45 -4.38
N MET A 195 -1.69 -11.07 -5.56
CA MET A 195 -0.81 -11.91 -6.35
C MET A 195 0.63 -11.91 -5.80
N CYS A 196 1.36 -12.97 -6.07
CA CYS A 196 2.79 -13.01 -5.80
C CYS A 196 3.52 -12.08 -6.76
N GLU A 197 4.29 -11.13 -6.25
CA GLU A 197 5.08 -10.17 -7.06
C GLU A 197 6.14 -10.87 -7.92
N GLY A 198 6.69 -12.00 -7.46
CA GLY A 198 7.71 -12.74 -8.19
C GLY A 198 7.21 -13.49 -9.42
N CYS A 199 5.91 -13.87 -9.46
CA CYS A 199 5.35 -14.64 -10.58
C CYS A 199 4.03 -14.10 -11.11
N ASP A 200 3.63 -12.89 -10.69
CA ASP A 200 2.37 -12.24 -11.06
C ASP A 200 1.13 -13.16 -10.89
N GLY A 201 1.15 -13.97 -9.86
CA GLY A 201 0.07 -14.93 -9.58
C GLY A 201 0.05 -16.17 -10.48
N LEU A 202 1.09 -16.40 -11.29
CA LEU A 202 1.14 -17.56 -12.20
C LEU A 202 1.58 -18.86 -11.50
N GLY A 203 2.19 -18.76 -10.30
CA GLY A 203 2.76 -19.92 -9.60
C GLY A 203 3.96 -20.55 -10.29
N ARG A 204 4.45 -19.95 -11.37
CA ARG A 204 5.60 -20.38 -12.18
C ARG A 204 6.39 -19.16 -12.60
N LEU A 205 7.70 -19.28 -12.58
CA LEU A 205 8.62 -18.31 -13.19
C LEU A 205 9.07 -18.87 -14.52
N TYR A 206 8.98 -18.02 -15.55
CA TYR A 206 9.60 -18.31 -16.83
C TYR A 206 10.90 -17.51 -16.87
N THR A 207 12.00 -18.22 -16.98
CA THR A 207 13.33 -17.61 -17.13
C THR A 207 14.02 -18.18 -18.35
N PHE A 208 14.87 -17.39 -18.95
CA PHE A 208 15.75 -17.88 -19.99
C PHE A 208 16.87 -18.68 -19.33
N VAL A 209 17.09 -19.89 -19.83
CA VAL A 209 18.22 -20.72 -19.45
C VAL A 209 19.29 -20.56 -20.54
N PRO A 210 20.38 -19.81 -20.29
CA PRO A 210 21.38 -19.49 -21.30
C PRO A 210 21.95 -20.74 -22.00
N GLU A 211 22.14 -21.81 -21.23
CA GLU A 211 22.71 -23.08 -21.72
C GLU A 211 21.77 -23.80 -22.70
N LEU A 212 20.42 -23.54 -22.59
CA LEU A 212 19.44 -24.08 -23.55
C LEU A 212 19.29 -23.20 -24.78
N LEU A 213 19.60 -21.90 -24.65
CA LEU A 213 19.55 -20.95 -25.77
C LEU A 213 20.84 -21.01 -26.62
N VAL A 214 21.97 -21.22 -25.96
CA VAL A 214 23.31 -21.29 -26.59
C VAL A 214 23.93 -22.62 -26.21
N PRO A 215 23.56 -23.71 -26.85
CA PRO A 215 24.06 -25.04 -26.50
C PRO A 215 25.56 -25.24 -26.83
N ASP A 216 26.12 -24.42 -27.71
CA ASP A 216 27.57 -24.39 -28.00
C ASP A 216 28.08 -22.95 -28.12
N GLU A 217 28.71 -22.47 -27.04
CA GLU A 217 29.30 -21.12 -26.94
C GLU A 217 30.46 -20.88 -27.93
N LYS A 218 31.02 -21.93 -28.54
CA LYS A 218 32.10 -21.82 -29.50
C LYS A 218 31.61 -21.51 -30.92
N LEU A 219 30.31 -21.63 -31.14
CA LEU A 219 29.69 -21.29 -32.42
C LEU A 219 29.32 -19.80 -32.44
N SER A 220 29.49 -19.16 -33.60
CA SER A 220 28.88 -17.86 -33.82
C SER A 220 27.39 -18.00 -34.13
N ILE A 221 26.59 -16.95 -33.90
CA ILE A 221 25.14 -16.90 -34.24
C ILE A 221 24.92 -17.35 -35.69
N ARG A 222 25.77 -16.93 -36.63
CA ARG A 222 25.74 -17.33 -38.06
C ARG A 222 25.96 -18.84 -38.30
N LYS A 223 26.60 -19.51 -37.35
CA LYS A 223 26.90 -20.96 -37.43
C LYS A 223 25.91 -21.79 -36.57
N GLY A 224 24.85 -21.19 -36.08
CA GLY A 224 23.83 -21.88 -35.35
C GLY A 224 24.11 -22.00 -33.84
N ALA A 225 24.71 -20.97 -33.22
CA ALA A 225 24.82 -20.90 -31.75
C ALA A 225 23.47 -20.72 -31.04
N ILE A 226 22.49 -20.21 -31.76
CA ILE A 226 21.07 -20.02 -31.35
C ILE A 226 20.17 -20.57 -32.44
#